data_f14094f57022339b04dd638360847406
#
_entry.id   f14094f57022339b04dd638360847406
#
_cell.length_a   1.000
_cell.length_b   1.000
_cell.length_c   1.000
_cell.angle_alpha   90.00
_cell.angle_beta   90.00
_cell.angle_gamma   90.00
#
_symmetry.space_group_name_H-M   'P 1'
#
loop_
_entity.id
_entity.type
_entity.pdbx_description
1 polymer ?
#
loop_
_entity_poly.entity_id
_entity_poly.type
_entity_poly.pdbx_seq_one_letter_code
_entity_poly.pdbx_strand_id
1 'polypeptide(L)'
;AYDYWDARTFYLIGSDYIWPRTSNKIARNHIERFLKKKDPKCKVVGEEYYPLGHTNFRSLINKVKLKKPDLIYSIVVGGSNVAWYKQLKAAGITSKKYNLLTISTTEDELLGIGGENAEGFYACMKYFQSQKNPNNQAFVKAFKEMWGADSVIGDVTQAAYLGPWIWKAAVEK
;
A
#
# COMPACT_ATOMS: atom_id res chain seq x y z
N ALA A 1 -6.46 3.18 -11.65
CA ALA A 1 -6.07 1.90 -12.27
C ALA A 1 -6.90 1.61 -13.54
N TYR A 2 -8.25 1.68 -13.46
CA TYR A 2 -9.15 1.42 -14.59
C TYR A 2 -8.83 2.29 -15.81
N ASP A 3 -8.75 3.61 -15.64
CA ASP A 3 -8.47 4.54 -16.73
C ASP A 3 -6.96 4.68 -17.04
N TYR A 4 -6.10 4.57 -16.05
CA TYR A 4 -4.65 4.83 -16.18
C TYR A 4 -3.88 3.62 -16.72
N TRP A 5 -4.19 2.41 -16.26
CA TRP A 5 -3.52 1.17 -16.68
C TRP A 5 -4.40 0.27 -17.55
N ASP A 6 -5.57 0.71 -17.92
CA ASP A 6 -6.58 -0.10 -18.61
C ASP A 6 -6.90 -1.41 -17.87
N ALA A 7 -6.82 -1.39 -16.52
CA ALA A 7 -6.97 -2.58 -15.69
C ALA A 7 -8.43 -3.06 -15.65
N ARG A 8 -8.65 -4.33 -15.94
CA ARG A 8 -9.96 -5.01 -15.91
C ARG A 8 -10.00 -6.16 -14.93
N THR A 9 -8.87 -6.76 -14.64
CA THR A 9 -8.75 -7.88 -13.70
C THR A 9 -7.92 -7.48 -12.49
N PHE A 10 -8.47 -7.74 -11.30
CA PHE A 10 -7.94 -7.26 -10.02
C PHE A 10 -7.68 -8.44 -9.08
N TYR A 11 -6.51 -8.48 -8.47
CA TYR A 11 -6.20 -9.42 -7.39
C TYR A 11 -6.05 -8.64 -6.08
N LEU A 12 -6.91 -8.93 -5.10
CA LEU A 12 -6.97 -8.23 -3.82
C LEU A 12 -6.20 -9.05 -2.77
N ILE A 13 -5.30 -8.41 -2.05
CA ILE A 13 -4.46 -9.06 -1.05
C ILE A 13 -4.45 -8.20 0.21
N GLY A 14 -4.50 -8.81 1.39
CA GLY A 14 -4.40 -8.07 2.64
C GLY A 14 -3.88 -8.88 3.81
N SER A 15 -3.40 -8.19 4.83
CA SER A 15 -3.23 -8.79 6.14
C SER A 15 -4.60 -9.09 6.76
N ASP A 16 -4.69 -10.15 7.57
CA ASP A 16 -5.96 -10.66 8.07
C ASP A 16 -6.41 -9.92 9.34
N TYR A 17 -6.96 -8.71 9.16
CA TYR A 17 -7.66 -7.97 10.21
C TYR A 17 -8.66 -6.97 9.60
N ILE A 18 -9.36 -6.21 10.43
CA ILE A 18 -10.54 -5.43 10.03
C ILE A 18 -10.27 -4.43 8.89
N TRP A 19 -9.13 -3.71 8.91
CA TRP A 19 -8.86 -2.67 7.91
C TRP A 19 -8.65 -3.22 6.49
N PRO A 20 -7.75 -4.21 6.22
CA PRO A 20 -7.61 -4.77 4.87
C PRO A 20 -8.89 -5.47 4.39
N ARG A 21 -9.59 -6.19 5.27
CA ARG A 21 -10.86 -6.85 4.91
C ARG A 21 -11.93 -5.84 4.51
N THR A 22 -12.06 -4.74 5.24
CA THR A 22 -13.02 -3.67 4.92
C THR A 22 -12.62 -2.94 3.63
N SER A 23 -11.35 -2.61 3.47
CA SER A 23 -10.83 -1.95 2.27
C SER A 23 -11.02 -2.80 1.02
N ASN A 24 -10.71 -4.10 1.09
CA ASN A 24 -10.94 -5.02 -0.03
C ASN A 24 -12.43 -5.19 -0.34
N LYS A 25 -13.31 -5.22 0.66
CA LYS A 25 -14.77 -5.22 0.46
C LYS A 25 -15.24 -3.98 -0.28
N ILE A 26 -14.71 -2.80 0.06
CA ILE A 26 -15.01 -1.54 -0.64
C ILE A 26 -14.49 -1.61 -2.08
N ALA A 27 -13.23 -2.02 -2.29
CA ALA A 27 -12.63 -2.16 -3.61
C ALA A 27 -13.42 -3.15 -4.49
N ARG A 28 -13.77 -4.32 -3.95
CA ARG A 28 -14.60 -5.32 -4.63
C ARG A 28 -15.95 -4.75 -5.03
N ASN A 29 -16.65 -4.09 -4.11
CA ASN A 29 -17.94 -3.45 -4.42
C ASN A 29 -17.81 -2.41 -5.53
N HIS A 30 -16.75 -1.60 -5.51
CA HIS A 30 -16.50 -0.63 -6.57
C HIS A 30 -16.27 -1.32 -7.93
N ILE A 31 -15.43 -2.36 -7.97
CA ILE A 31 -15.15 -3.11 -9.19
C ILE A 31 -16.43 -3.80 -9.71
N GLU A 32 -17.14 -4.55 -8.88
CA GLU A 32 -18.25 -5.38 -9.30
C GLU A 32 -19.56 -4.62 -9.54
N ARG A 33 -19.78 -3.47 -8.85
CA ARG A 33 -21.02 -2.69 -8.98
C ARG A 33 -20.89 -1.48 -9.89
N PHE A 34 -19.71 -0.83 -9.92
CA PHE A 34 -19.53 0.40 -10.70
C PHE A 34 -18.71 0.17 -11.96
N LEU A 35 -17.51 -0.39 -11.85
CA LEU A 35 -16.65 -0.60 -13.01
C LEU A 35 -17.25 -1.65 -13.97
N LYS A 36 -17.79 -2.74 -13.44
CA LYS A 36 -18.43 -3.78 -14.26
C LYS A 36 -19.66 -3.29 -15.03
N LYS A 37 -20.35 -2.24 -14.57
CA LYS A 37 -21.42 -1.59 -15.34
C LYS A 37 -20.89 -0.81 -16.53
N LYS A 38 -19.68 -0.24 -16.41
CA LYS A 38 -19.02 0.49 -17.49
C LYS A 38 -18.33 -0.47 -18.47
N ASP A 39 -17.71 -1.51 -17.96
CA ASP A 39 -17.04 -2.55 -18.72
C ASP A 39 -17.25 -3.93 -18.07
N PRO A 40 -18.04 -4.84 -18.71
CA PRO A 40 -18.32 -6.18 -18.19
C PRO A 40 -17.08 -7.06 -17.96
N LYS A 41 -15.92 -6.71 -18.52
CA LYS A 41 -14.65 -7.42 -18.32
C LYS A 41 -14.08 -7.20 -16.91
N CYS A 42 -14.52 -6.14 -16.22
CA CYS A 42 -14.05 -5.84 -14.87
C CYS A 42 -14.47 -6.91 -13.87
N LYS A 43 -13.48 -7.52 -13.19
CA LYS A 43 -13.71 -8.57 -12.19
C LYS A 43 -12.55 -8.70 -11.20
N VAL A 44 -12.87 -9.14 -10.00
CA VAL A 44 -11.89 -9.62 -9.04
C VAL A 44 -11.57 -11.08 -9.36
N VAL A 45 -10.31 -11.38 -9.68
CA VAL A 45 -9.83 -12.72 -10.06
C VAL A 45 -9.24 -13.50 -8.90
N GLY A 46 -9.02 -12.86 -7.77
CA GLY A 46 -8.56 -13.48 -6.51
C GLY A 46 -8.66 -12.50 -5.36
N GLU A 47 -8.83 -13.04 -4.16
CA GLU A 47 -8.82 -12.29 -2.91
C GLU A 47 -8.30 -13.19 -1.80
N GLU A 48 -7.22 -12.76 -1.13
CA GLU A 48 -6.58 -13.56 -0.09
C GLU A 48 -6.11 -12.70 1.07
N TYR A 49 -6.10 -13.33 2.25
CA TYR A 49 -5.69 -12.71 3.50
C TYR A 49 -4.68 -13.59 4.23
N TYR A 50 -3.71 -12.96 4.88
CA TYR A 50 -2.65 -13.63 5.62
C TYR A 50 -2.52 -13.03 7.02
N PRO A 51 -2.23 -13.84 8.05
CA PRO A 51 -2.02 -13.34 9.41
C PRO A 51 -0.95 -12.24 9.46
N LEU A 52 -1.07 -11.33 10.42
CA LEU A 52 -0.01 -10.37 10.72
C LEU A 52 1.30 -11.11 11.01
N GLY A 53 2.42 -10.60 10.47
CA GLY A 53 3.72 -11.26 10.60
C GLY A 53 3.95 -12.44 9.63
N HIS A 54 3.03 -12.71 8.72
CA HIS A 54 3.22 -13.75 7.70
C HIS A 54 4.39 -13.46 6.77
N THR A 55 5.22 -14.47 6.51
CA THR A 55 6.47 -14.29 5.75
C THR A 55 6.61 -15.21 4.53
N ASN A 56 5.65 -16.11 4.25
CA ASN A 56 5.75 -17.06 3.14
C ASN A 56 4.64 -16.86 2.11
N PHE A 57 4.89 -16.06 1.08
CA PHE A 57 3.93 -15.72 0.03
C PHE A 57 4.05 -16.57 -1.24
N ARG A 58 4.81 -17.67 -1.24
CA ARG A 58 5.05 -18.49 -2.43
C ARG A 58 3.77 -18.97 -3.09
N SER A 59 2.82 -19.48 -2.31
CA SER A 59 1.54 -19.97 -2.82
C SER A 59 0.74 -18.85 -3.50
N LEU A 60 0.64 -17.69 -2.84
CA LEU A 60 -0.01 -16.50 -3.37
C LEU A 60 0.64 -16.05 -4.70
N ILE A 61 1.97 -15.95 -4.73
CA ILE A 61 2.74 -15.55 -5.91
C ILE A 61 2.46 -16.48 -7.09
N ASN A 62 2.39 -17.79 -6.86
CA ASN A 62 2.04 -18.76 -7.90
C ASN A 62 0.61 -18.54 -8.43
N LYS A 63 -0.35 -18.23 -7.57
CA LYS A 63 -1.72 -17.90 -7.97
C LYS A 63 -1.79 -16.60 -8.78
N VAL A 64 -1.06 -15.57 -8.36
CA VAL A 64 -0.94 -14.30 -9.10
C VAL A 64 -0.38 -14.54 -10.49
N LYS A 65 0.69 -15.33 -10.61
CA LYS A 65 1.29 -15.70 -11.91
C LYS A 65 0.33 -16.48 -12.80
N LEU A 66 -0.46 -17.38 -12.23
CA LEU A 66 -1.46 -18.16 -12.97
C LEU A 66 -2.61 -17.29 -13.45
N LYS A 67 -3.11 -16.40 -12.59
CA LYS A 67 -4.26 -15.52 -12.88
C LYS A 67 -3.91 -14.32 -13.75
N LYS A 68 -2.63 -13.89 -13.73
CA LYS A 68 -2.11 -12.73 -14.47
C LYS A 68 -3.04 -11.51 -14.38
N PRO A 69 -3.33 -11.00 -13.18
CA PRO A 69 -4.19 -9.84 -13.02
C PRO A 69 -3.55 -8.60 -13.65
N ASP A 70 -4.36 -7.68 -14.15
CA ASP A 70 -3.90 -6.38 -14.64
C ASP A 70 -3.44 -5.50 -13.48
N LEU A 71 -4.02 -5.69 -12.27
CA LEU A 71 -3.63 -4.99 -11.05
C LEU A 71 -3.60 -5.93 -9.85
N ILE A 72 -2.50 -5.88 -9.11
CA ILE A 72 -2.37 -6.40 -7.74
C ILE A 72 -2.68 -5.23 -6.78
N TYR A 73 -3.75 -5.33 -6.02
CA TYR A 73 -4.08 -4.38 -4.97
C TYR A 73 -3.66 -4.96 -3.61
N SER A 74 -2.63 -4.35 -3.01
CA SER A 74 -1.96 -4.88 -1.82
C SER A 74 -2.22 -4.04 -0.58
N ILE A 75 -2.73 -4.69 0.47
CA ILE A 75 -2.89 -4.15 1.82
C ILE A 75 -2.18 -5.08 2.82
N VAL A 76 -0.99 -5.51 2.47
CA VAL A 76 -0.07 -6.22 3.38
C VAL A 76 0.61 -5.18 4.25
N VAL A 77 0.70 -5.40 5.57
CA VAL A 77 1.18 -4.40 6.52
C VAL A 77 2.40 -4.86 7.32
N GLY A 78 3.16 -3.89 7.80
CA GLY A 78 4.28 -4.07 8.74
C GLY A 78 5.38 -4.99 8.20
N GLY A 79 5.99 -5.80 9.07
CA GLY A 79 7.10 -6.69 8.71
C GLY A 79 6.80 -7.70 7.60
N SER A 80 5.53 -8.03 7.38
CA SER A 80 5.12 -8.90 6.26
C SER A 80 5.42 -8.26 4.89
N ASN A 81 5.43 -6.92 4.77
CA ASN A 81 5.79 -6.22 3.54
C ASN A 81 7.22 -6.55 3.09
N VAL A 82 8.16 -6.67 4.00
CA VAL A 82 9.55 -7.00 3.68
C VAL A 82 9.62 -8.33 2.94
N ALA A 83 8.97 -9.36 3.47
CA ALA A 83 8.93 -10.69 2.85
C ALA A 83 8.13 -10.67 1.53
N TRP A 84 7.02 -9.96 1.49
CA TRP A 84 6.14 -9.82 0.33
C TRP A 84 6.90 -9.25 -0.88
N TYR A 85 7.46 -8.05 -0.76
CA TYR A 85 8.15 -7.39 -1.87
C TYR A 85 9.41 -8.14 -2.32
N LYS A 86 10.23 -8.65 -1.39
CA LYS A 86 11.41 -9.46 -1.73
C LYS A 86 11.03 -10.73 -2.53
N GLN A 87 9.96 -11.42 -2.12
CA GLN A 87 9.49 -12.61 -2.82
C GLN A 87 8.84 -12.29 -4.17
N LEU A 88 8.13 -11.16 -4.30
CA LEU A 88 7.63 -10.69 -5.60
C LEU A 88 8.78 -10.53 -6.59
N LYS A 89 9.82 -9.78 -6.21
CA LYS A 89 11.00 -9.55 -7.05
C LYS A 89 11.72 -10.85 -7.42
N ALA A 90 11.99 -11.70 -6.43
CA ALA A 90 12.62 -12.99 -6.63
C ALA A 90 11.83 -13.90 -7.59
N ALA A 91 10.51 -13.76 -7.60
CA ALA A 91 9.62 -14.50 -8.49
C ALA A 91 9.44 -13.84 -9.88
N GLY A 92 10.10 -12.70 -10.15
CA GLY A 92 10.00 -11.96 -11.40
C GLY A 92 8.70 -11.16 -11.57
N ILE A 93 7.97 -10.92 -10.48
CA ILE A 93 6.84 -9.97 -10.44
C ILE A 93 7.44 -8.58 -10.16
N THR A 94 7.67 -7.83 -11.21
CA THR A 94 8.27 -6.50 -11.19
C THR A 94 7.35 -5.50 -11.89
N SER A 95 7.53 -4.21 -11.65
CA SER A 95 6.75 -3.13 -12.28
C SER A 95 6.80 -3.10 -13.81
N LYS A 96 7.80 -3.74 -14.42
CA LYS A 96 7.89 -3.92 -15.88
C LYS A 96 6.86 -4.92 -16.43
N LYS A 97 6.30 -5.79 -15.59
CA LYS A 97 5.42 -6.88 -16.01
C LYS A 97 4.05 -6.87 -15.31
N TYR A 98 3.96 -6.25 -14.14
CA TYR A 98 2.78 -6.23 -13.31
C TYR A 98 2.55 -4.85 -12.72
N ASN A 99 1.31 -4.41 -12.69
CA ASN A 99 0.93 -3.23 -11.91
C ASN A 99 0.64 -3.67 -10.48
N LEU A 100 1.19 -2.95 -9.51
CA LEU A 100 0.86 -3.11 -8.10
C LEU A 100 0.54 -1.73 -7.52
N LEU A 101 -0.59 -1.65 -6.84
CA LEU A 101 -1.00 -0.49 -6.04
C LEU A 101 -1.14 -0.93 -4.59
N THR A 102 -0.43 -0.26 -3.71
CA THR A 102 -0.57 -0.45 -2.26
C THR A 102 -1.24 0.75 -1.62
N ILE A 103 -1.96 0.50 -0.51
CA ILE A 103 -2.44 1.53 0.42
C ILE A 103 -1.89 1.31 1.83
N SER A 104 -0.76 0.62 1.94
CA SER A 104 -0.15 0.21 3.22
C SER A 104 1.37 0.25 3.21
N THR A 105 1.98 1.00 2.31
CA THR A 105 3.44 1.12 2.21
C THR A 105 3.80 2.57 1.94
N THR A 106 4.66 3.14 2.78
CA THR A 106 5.25 4.47 2.64
C THR A 106 6.77 4.42 2.79
N GLU A 107 7.43 5.57 2.84
CA GLU A 107 8.90 5.64 2.81
C GLU A 107 9.57 4.93 3.99
N ASP A 108 8.95 4.89 5.16
CA ASP A 108 9.48 4.22 6.35
C ASP A 108 9.57 2.70 6.17
N GLU A 109 8.57 2.07 5.55
CA GLU A 109 8.64 0.63 5.28
C GLU A 109 9.69 0.28 4.22
N LEU A 110 10.00 1.22 3.31
CA LEU A 110 11.03 1.01 2.30
C LEU A 110 12.43 0.80 2.90
N LEU A 111 12.70 1.29 4.12
CA LEU A 111 13.95 1.00 4.83
C LEU A 111 14.16 -0.51 5.04
N GLY A 112 13.11 -1.24 5.38
CA GLY A 112 13.15 -2.69 5.58
C GLY A 112 12.98 -3.49 4.28
N ILE A 113 12.14 -3.00 3.37
CA ILE A 113 11.85 -3.65 2.09
C ILE A 113 13.08 -3.60 1.17
N GLY A 114 13.78 -2.45 1.14
CA GLY A 114 14.75 -2.08 0.12
C GLY A 114 14.06 -1.50 -1.11
N GLY A 115 14.41 -0.27 -1.48
CA GLY A 115 13.76 0.47 -2.57
C GLY A 115 13.73 -0.31 -3.90
N GLU A 116 14.81 -1.05 -4.17
CA GLU A 116 14.95 -1.88 -5.36
C GLU A 116 13.92 -3.03 -5.46
N ASN A 117 13.29 -3.42 -4.34
CA ASN A 117 12.25 -4.46 -4.33
C ASN A 117 10.85 -3.90 -4.61
N ALA A 118 10.66 -2.59 -4.43
CA ALA A 118 9.39 -1.89 -4.66
C ALA A 118 9.42 -0.93 -5.86
N GLU A 119 10.56 -0.85 -6.57
CA GLU A 119 10.78 0.08 -7.67
C GLU A 119 9.67 0.00 -8.73
N GLY A 120 9.08 1.17 -9.04
CA GLY A 120 8.05 1.34 -10.07
C GLY A 120 6.66 0.83 -9.68
N PHE A 121 6.46 0.34 -8.46
CA PHE A 121 5.12 0.09 -7.91
C PHE A 121 4.53 1.39 -7.34
N TYR A 122 3.22 1.44 -7.21
CA TYR A 122 2.49 2.64 -6.82
C TYR A 122 1.95 2.52 -5.40
N ALA A 123 2.04 3.62 -4.65
CA ALA A 123 1.41 3.76 -3.34
C ALA A 123 0.40 4.90 -3.34
N CYS A 124 -0.70 4.71 -2.60
CA CYS A 124 -1.72 5.72 -2.39
C CYS A 124 -1.99 5.83 -0.89
N MET A 125 -1.42 6.85 -0.25
CA MET A 125 -1.50 7.11 1.18
C MET A 125 -1.84 8.60 1.42
N LYS A 126 -2.20 8.94 2.65
CA LYS A 126 -2.53 10.32 3.02
C LYS A 126 -1.29 11.22 3.08
N TYR A 127 -0.15 10.64 3.41
CA TYR A 127 1.09 11.35 3.63
C TYR A 127 2.28 10.62 2.98
N PHE A 128 3.18 11.42 2.43
CA PHE A 128 4.53 11.02 2.01
C PHE A 128 5.54 12.06 2.48
N GLN A 129 6.63 11.63 3.10
CA GLN A 129 7.69 12.51 3.59
C GLN A 129 8.30 13.36 2.46
N SER A 130 8.32 12.84 1.24
CA SER A 130 8.88 13.49 0.05
C SER A 130 8.06 14.68 -0.49
N GLN A 131 6.92 15.02 0.11
CA GLN A 131 6.11 16.17 -0.29
C GLN A 131 6.88 17.51 -0.13
N LYS A 132 6.83 18.35 -1.17
CA LYS A 132 7.61 19.60 -1.24
C LYS A 132 6.81 20.84 -0.83
N ASN A 133 6.04 20.78 0.26
CA ASN A 133 5.39 21.97 0.80
C ASN A 133 6.14 22.49 2.04
N PRO A 134 6.07 23.81 2.36
CA PRO A 134 6.82 24.40 3.46
C PRO A 134 6.53 23.78 4.82
N ASN A 135 5.25 23.47 5.12
CA ASN A 135 4.86 22.85 6.39
C ASN A 135 5.50 21.47 6.55
N ASN A 136 5.49 20.65 5.49
CA ASN A 136 6.12 19.35 5.52
C ASN A 136 7.64 19.45 5.70
N GLN A 137 8.28 20.38 5.00
CA GLN A 137 9.73 20.59 5.14
C GLN A 137 10.11 20.98 6.57
N ALA A 138 9.36 21.87 7.21
CA ALA A 138 9.56 22.22 8.61
C ALA A 138 9.32 21.05 9.56
N PHE A 139 8.25 20.25 9.34
CA PHE A 139 7.96 19.06 10.12
C PHE A 139 9.05 18.00 10.00
N VAL A 140 9.48 17.68 8.77
CA VAL A 140 10.56 16.70 8.52
C VAL A 140 11.88 17.15 9.15
N LYS A 141 12.22 18.45 9.05
CA LYS A 141 13.41 19.01 9.70
C LYS A 141 13.36 18.81 11.20
N ALA A 142 12.30 19.26 11.87
CA ALA A 142 12.15 19.14 13.32
C ALA A 142 12.15 17.67 13.78
N PHE A 143 11.52 16.76 13.02
CA PHE A 143 11.52 15.34 13.31
C PHE A 143 12.93 14.75 13.27
N LYS A 144 13.71 15.08 12.24
CA LYS A 144 15.10 14.59 12.08
C LYS A 144 16.06 15.19 13.11
N GLU A 145 15.85 16.43 13.54
CA GLU A 145 16.60 17.04 14.63
C GLU A 145 16.36 16.32 15.96
N MET A 146 15.15 15.82 16.19
CA MET A 146 14.77 15.10 17.41
C MET A 146 15.17 13.62 17.40
N TRP A 147 15.03 12.93 16.29
CA TRP A 147 15.13 11.46 16.18
C TRP A 147 16.34 10.97 15.37
N GLY A 148 17.14 11.90 14.81
CA GLY A 148 18.32 11.59 14.00
C GLY A 148 18.09 11.82 12.50
N ALA A 149 19.16 12.17 11.80
CA ALA A 149 19.12 12.55 10.38
C ALA A 149 18.59 11.46 9.44
N ASP A 150 18.79 10.20 9.81
CA ASP A 150 18.37 9.02 9.04
C ASP A 150 16.93 8.60 9.32
N SER A 151 16.24 9.27 10.24
CA SER A 151 14.84 8.98 10.57
C SER A 151 13.93 9.27 9.39
N VAL A 152 12.98 8.37 9.15
CA VAL A 152 11.98 8.48 8.08
C VAL A 152 10.57 8.49 8.68
N ILE A 153 9.73 9.37 8.17
CA ILE A 153 8.36 9.57 8.64
C ILE A 153 7.40 8.83 7.71
N GLY A 154 6.71 7.82 8.23
CA GLY A 154 5.61 7.17 7.52
C GLY A 154 4.26 7.88 7.72
N ASP A 155 3.28 7.46 6.94
CA ASP A 155 1.90 7.98 6.99
C ASP A 155 1.27 7.84 8.40
N VAL A 156 1.49 6.72 9.06
CA VAL A 156 0.94 6.47 10.41
C VAL A 156 1.61 7.35 11.45
N THR A 157 2.92 7.56 11.36
CA THR A 157 3.69 8.45 12.23
C THR A 157 3.20 9.89 12.12
N GLN A 158 2.99 10.37 10.89
CA GLN A 158 2.46 11.71 10.65
C GLN A 158 1.03 11.84 11.18
N ALA A 159 0.18 10.84 11.01
CA ALA A 159 -1.17 10.84 11.54
C ALA A 159 -1.19 10.87 13.08
N ALA A 160 -0.29 10.13 13.74
CA ALA A 160 -0.13 10.16 15.19
C ALA A 160 0.31 11.54 15.70
N TYR A 161 1.19 12.23 14.98
CA TYR A 161 1.59 13.61 15.30
C TYR A 161 0.43 14.60 15.22
N LEU A 162 -0.48 14.43 14.26
CA LEU A 162 -1.65 15.33 14.12
C LEU A 162 -2.68 15.17 15.25
N GLY A 163 -2.79 13.98 15.83
CA GLY A 163 -3.80 13.67 16.85
C GLY A 163 -3.83 14.67 18.02
N PRO A 164 -2.69 14.92 18.73
CA PRO A 164 -2.62 15.91 19.82
C PRO A 164 -2.99 17.33 19.37
N TRP A 165 -2.63 17.76 18.16
CA TRP A 165 -2.97 19.08 17.65
C TRP A 165 -4.47 19.24 17.40
N ILE A 166 -5.13 18.22 16.85
CA ILE A 166 -6.58 18.21 16.66
C ILE A 166 -7.29 18.24 18.00
N TRP A 167 -6.83 17.44 18.97
CA TRP A 167 -7.37 17.43 20.30
C TRP A 167 -7.23 18.81 21.00
N LYS A 168 -6.02 19.39 20.95
CA LYS A 168 -5.76 20.75 21.47
C LYS A 168 -6.71 21.78 20.89
N ALA A 169 -6.84 21.82 19.56
CA ALA A 169 -7.74 22.75 18.88
C ALA A 169 -9.22 22.57 19.26
N ALA A 170 -9.64 21.36 19.64
CA ALA A 170 -11.00 21.09 20.11
C ALA A 170 -11.23 21.55 21.56
N VAL A 171 -10.21 21.48 22.42
CA VAL A 171 -10.31 21.86 23.85
C VAL A 171 -10.19 23.37 24.07
N GLU A 172 -9.44 24.06 23.18
CA GLU A 172 -9.23 25.51 23.26
C GLU A 172 -10.39 26.33 22.65
N LYS A 173 -11.44 25.71 22.11
CA LYS A 173 -12.68 26.33 21.63
C LYS A 173 -13.74 26.36 22.70
#